data_c2782706f65be8b7a153a8020393109f
#
_entry.id   c2782706f65be8b7a153a8020393109f
#
_cell.length_a   1.000
_cell.length_b   1.000
_cell.length_c   1.000
_cell.angle_alpha   90.00
_cell.angle_beta   90.00
_cell.angle_gamma   90.00
#
_symmetry.space_group_name_H-M   'P 1'
#
loop_
_entity.id
_entity.type
_entity.pdbx_description
1 polymer ?
#
loop_
_entity_poly.entity_id
_entity_poly.type
_entity_poly.pdbx_seq_one_letter_code
_entity_poly.pdbx_strand_id
1 'polypeptide(L)'
;MKKKIKNIIGSGFLAYQFKKYDKLINKLKIYVYAAGVSNSLCKNKKDLDRDFNRIKNFISLFDNKKLVYISTCSIFDPNRNKSNYIKNKIKTEKYICREASNYTIIRLPELIGANKNKNTLTNFLYNNILNSKKFVAYVNSKRNLLDV
;
A
#
# COMPACT_ATOMS: atom_id res chain seq x y z
N MET A 1 13.93 19.93 19.56
CA MET A 1 12.49 19.84 19.17
C MET A 1 12.22 18.53 18.45
N LYS A 2 11.37 17.64 18.98
CA LYS A 2 10.97 16.42 18.26
C LYS A 2 10.11 16.83 17.05
N LYS A 3 10.51 16.45 15.86
CA LYS A 3 9.78 16.72 14.62
C LYS A 3 8.39 16.07 14.70
N LYS A 4 7.33 16.87 14.63
CA LYS A 4 5.95 16.37 14.71
C LYS A 4 5.70 15.41 13.55
N ILE A 5 5.51 14.13 13.84
CA ILE A 5 5.23 13.09 12.85
C ILE A 5 3.78 13.27 12.36
N LYS A 6 3.56 13.27 11.06
CA LYS A 6 2.21 13.29 10.48
C LYS A 6 1.51 11.96 10.77
N ASN A 7 0.22 12.00 11.09
CA ASN A 7 -0.54 10.77 11.37
C ASN A 7 -0.82 9.93 10.12
N ILE A 8 -0.81 10.53 8.95
CA ILE A 8 -0.98 9.83 7.68
C ILE A 8 0.32 9.90 6.90
N ILE A 9 0.93 8.74 6.69
CA ILE A 9 2.20 8.58 5.99
C ILE A 9 1.92 8.05 4.58
N GLY A 10 2.28 8.84 3.58
CA GLY A 10 2.08 8.52 2.18
C GLY A 10 1.59 9.73 1.39
N SER A 11 1.67 9.61 0.05
CA SER A 11 1.21 10.64 -0.90
C SER A 11 0.39 10.05 -2.05
N GLY A 12 0.19 8.73 -2.04
CA GLY A 12 -0.58 8.02 -3.06
C GLY A 12 -2.09 8.10 -2.86
N PHE A 13 -2.82 7.38 -3.70
CA PHE A 13 -4.28 7.34 -3.74
C PHE A 13 -4.91 7.09 -2.36
N LEU A 14 -4.51 6.02 -1.68
CA LEU A 14 -5.02 5.70 -0.34
C LEU A 14 -4.71 6.78 0.70
N ALA A 15 -3.47 7.26 0.73
CA ALA A 15 -3.10 8.31 1.67
C ALA A 15 -3.96 9.58 1.48
N TYR A 16 -4.30 9.90 0.24
CA TYR A 16 -5.21 11.00 -0.08
C TYR A 16 -6.62 10.77 0.49
N GLN A 17 -7.16 9.56 0.37
CA GLN A 17 -8.46 9.24 0.93
C GLN A 17 -8.46 9.32 2.46
N PHE A 18 -7.45 8.76 3.12
CA PHE A 18 -7.33 8.85 4.58
C PHE A 18 -7.24 10.30 5.09
N LYS A 19 -6.68 11.22 4.31
CA LYS A 19 -6.60 12.64 4.69
C LYS A 19 -7.98 13.29 4.89
N LYS A 20 -9.01 12.81 4.25
CA LYS A 20 -10.39 13.27 4.48
C LYS A 20 -10.85 13.04 5.92
N TYR A 21 -10.24 12.04 6.58
CA TYR A 21 -10.54 11.61 7.94
C TYR A 21 -9.45 11.99 8.95
N ASP A 22 -8.58 12.96 8.63
CA ASP A 22 -7.43 13.33 9.46
C ASP A 22 -7.84 13.71 10.90
N LYS A 23 -8.94 14.45 11.09
CA LYS A 23 -9.48 14.80 12.41
C LYS A 23 -9.82 13.55 13.24
N LEU A 24 -10.47 12.55 12.61
CA LEU A 24 -10.82 11.29 13.27
C LEU A 24 -9.57 10.47 13.60
N ILE A 25 -8.64 10.36 12.67
CA ILE A 25 -7.35 9.66 12.83
C ILE A 25 -6.55 10.27 13.98
N ASN A 26 -6.54 11.60 14.09
CA ASN A 26 -5.93 12.32 15.21
C ASN A 26 -6.63 12.00 16.54
N LYS A 27 -7.97 12.03 16.57
CA LYS A 27 -8.77 11.72 17.77
C LYS A 27 -8.51 10.29 18.26
N LEU A 28 -8.39 9.33 17.34
CA LEU A 28 -8.11 7.93 17.63
C LEU A 28 -6.65 7.69 18.04
N LYS A 29 -5.77 8.69 17.95
CA LYS A 29 -4.33 8.58 18.26
C LYS A 29 -3.64 7.43 17.50
N ILE A 30 -3.92 7.30 16.20
CA ILE A 30 -3.33 6.28 15.34
C ILE A 30 -2.44 6.90 14.26
N TYR A 31 -1.52 6.09 13.75
CA TYR A 31 -0.78 6.38 12.53
C TYR A 31 -1.28 5.46 11.40
N VAL A 32 -1.61 6.03 10.26
CA VAL A 32 -1.95 5.28 9.05
C VAL A 32 -0.77 5.32 8.09
N TYR A 33 -0.11 4.18 7.91
CA TYR A 33 1.00 4.04 6.98
C TYR A 33 0.49 3.50 5.64
N ALA A 34 0.17 4.43 4.74
CA ALA A 34 -0.29 4.18 3.38
C ALA A 34 0.77 4.58 2.33
N ALA A 35 2.03 4.63 2.74
CA ALA A 35 3.17 4.78 1.85
C ALA A 35 3.62 3.40 1.35
N GLY A 36 4.14 3.36 0.15
CA GLY A 36 4.67 2.13 -0.42
C GLY A 36 4.67 2.16 -1.94
N VAL A 37 5.38 1.21 -2.53
CA VAL A 37 5.34 0.99 -3.98
C VAL A 37 3.93 0.55 -4.36
N SER A 38 3.27 1.31 -5.26
CA SER A 38 1.90 1.04 -5.72
C SER A 38 1.84 0.08 -6.92
N ASN A 39 2.96 -0.11 -7.61
CA ASN A 39 3.06 -1.02 -8.74
C ASN A 39 3.40 -2.44 -8.26
N SER A 40 2.44 -3.35 -8.29
CA SER A 40 2.63 -4.76 -7.91
C SER A 40 3.58 -5.54 -8.82
N LEU A 41 3.89 -4.99 -10.00
CA LEU A 41 4.86 -5.54 -10.95
C LEU A 41 6.26 -4.94 -10.79
N CYS A 42 6.49 -4.14 -9.76
CA CYS A 42 7.78 -3.50 -9.53
C CYS A 42 8.90 -4.51 -9.35
N LYS A 43 9.90 -4.45 -10.24
CA LYS A 43 11.13 -5.24 -10.20
C LYS A 43 12.32 -4.43 -9.69
N ASN A 44 12.19 -3.11 -9.58
CA ASN A 44 13.26 -2.21 -9.17
C ASN A 44 13.60 -2.41 -7.69
N LYS A 45 14.74 -3.00 -7.42
CA LYS A 45 15.21 -3.28 -6.06
C LYS A 45 15.41 -1.98 -5.25
N LYS A 46 15.91 -0.92 -5.87
CA LYS A 46 16.13 0.38 -5.18
C LYS A 46 14.82 0.97 -4.64
N ASP A 47 13.71 0.86 -5.40
CA ASP A 47 12.40 1.35 -4.96
C ASP A 47 11.85 0.51 -3.80
N LEU A 48 12.04 -0.80 -3.85
CA LEU A 48 11.60 -1.73 -2.80
C LEU A 48 12.42 -1.54 -1.51
N ASP A 49 13.73 -1.38 -1.63
CA ASP A 49 14.63 -1.12 -0.48
C ASP A 49 14.32 0.24 0.14
N ARG A 50 14.06 1.27 -0.67
CA ARG A 50 13.64 2.59 -0.20
C ARG A 50 12.32 2.49 0.58
N ASP A 51 11.36 1.71 0.09
CA ASP A 51 10.07 1.48 0.75
C ASP A 51 10.26 0.82 2.13
N PHE A 52 11.06 -0.24 2.17
CA PHE A 52 11.38 -0.93 3.42
C PHE A 52 12.15 -0.05 4.42
N ASN A 53 13.15 0.71 3.96
CA ASN A 53 13.92 1.60 4.84
C ASN A 53 13.06 2.74 5.38
N ARG A 54 12.08 3.21 4.61
CA ARG A 54 11.14 4.25 5.06
C ARG A 54 10.30 3.78 6.25
N ILE A 55 9.78 2.56 6.22
CA ILE A 55 9.01 2.02 7.37
C ILE A 55 9.91 1.76 8.57
N LYS A 56 11.13 1.27 8.37
CA LYS A 56 12.11 1.11 9.44
C LYS A 56 12.34 2.42 10.17
N ASN A 57 12.67 3.48 9.43
CA ASN A 57 12.91 4.81 9.99
C ASN A 57 11.66 5.38 10.66
N PHE A 58 10.48 5.08 10.13
CA PHE A 58 9.23 5.49 10.76
C PHE A 58 9.05 4.81 12.11
N ILE A 59 9.22 3.48 12.18
CA ILE A 59 9.05 2.70 13.42
C ILE A 59 10.07 3.12 14.49
N SER A 60 11.30 3.46 14.12
CA SER A 60 12.30 3.94 15.09
C SER A 60 12.00 5.31 15.69
N LEU A 61 11.11 6.08 15.08
CA LEU A 61 10.80 7.46 15.48
C LEU A 61 9.38 7.64 16.02
N PHE A 62 8.49 6.65 15.82
CA PHE A 62 7.11 6.81 16.22
C PHE A 62 6.94 6.66 17.74
N ASP A 63 6.00 7.42 18.28
CA ASP A 63 5.56 7.26 19.65
C ASP A 63 4.61 6.03 19.74
N ASN A 64 4.35 5.51 20.92
CA ASN A 64 3.58 4.29 21.17
C ASN A 64 2.08 4.35 20.73
N LYS A 65 1.73 5.20 19.76
CA LYS A 65 0.41 5.17 19.12
C LYS A 65 0.25 3.92 18.28
N LYS A 66 -0.99 3.56 17.98
CA LYS A 66 -1.27 2.40 17.14
C LYS A 66 -0.86 2.66 15.69
N LEU A 67 -0.03 1.78 15.14
CA LEU A 67 0.33 1.77 13.72
C LEU A 67 -0.68 0.95 12.92
N VAL A 68 -1.34 1.57 11.95
CA VAL A 68 -2.16 0.88 10.93
C VAL A 68 -1.35 0.84 9.64
N TYR A 69 -0.84 -0.34 9.27
CA TYR A 69 -0.07 -0.55 8.04
C TYR A 69 -0.95 -1.11 6.94
N ILE A 70 -0.90 -0.47 5.77
CA ILE A 70 -1.66 -0.92 4.60
C ILE A 70 -0.80 -1.84 3.74
N SER A 71 -1.20 -3.10 3.70
CA SER A 71 -0.58 -4.17 2.92
C SER A 71 -1.50 -4.63 1.78
N THR A 72 -1.28 -5.83 1.24
CA THR A 72 -2.00 -6.35 0.07
C THR A 72 -2.46 -7.80 0.28
N CYS A 73 -3.67 -8.14 -0.19
CA CYS A 73 -4.14 -9.52 -0.27
C CYS A 73 -3.34 -10.38 -1.26
N SER A 74 -2.59 -9.76 -2.17
CA SER A 74 -1.79 -10.47 -3.17
C SER A 74 -0.70 -11.37 -2.57
N ILE A 75 -0.39 -11.23 -1.28
CA ILE A 75 0.53 -12.17 -0.58
C ILE A 75 0.00 -13.60 -0.55
N PHE A 76 -1.31 -13.78 -0.70
CA PHE A 76 -1.97 -15.10 -0.75
C PHE A 76 -2.11 -15.66 -2.17
N ASP A 77 -1.70 -14.89 -3.19
CA ASP A 77 -1.76 -15.35 -4.58
C ASP A 77 -0.56 -16.28 -4.89
N PRO A 78 -0.78 -17.58 -5.10
CA PRO A 78 0.29 -18.55 -5.34
C PRO A 78 1.10 -18.24 -6.60
N ASN A 79 0.49 -17.56 -7.58
CA ASN A 79 1.16 -17.19 -8.83
C ASN A 79 2.07 -15.96 -8.66
N ARG A 80 1.93 -15.21 -7.56
CA ARG A 80 2.69 -13.97 -7.30
C ARG A 80 3.68 -14.09 -6.16
N ASN A 81 3.71 -15.17 -5.40
CA ASN A 81 4.55 -15.35 -4.22
C ASN A 81 6.06 -15.16 -4.48
N LYS A 82 6.52 -15.39 -5.72
CA LYS A 82 7.91 -15.21 -6.16
C LYS A 82 8.26 -13.76 -6.53
N SER A 83 7.29 -12.86 -6.65
CA SER A 83 7.57 -11.47 -7.06
C SER A 83 8.35 -10.72 -5.99
N ASN A 84 9.28 -9.85 -6.41
CA ASN A 84 10.05 -9.00 -5.50
C ASN A 84 9.15 -8.07 -4.67
N TYR A 85 8.06 -7.60 -5.26
CA TYR A 85 7.05 -6.79 -4.58
C TYR A 85 6.43 -7.55 -3.39
N ILE A 86 5.96 -8.78 -3.62
CA ILE A 86 5.35 -9.60 -2.55
C ILE A 86 6.37 -9.95 -1.47
N LYS A 87 7.57 -10.35 -1.87
CA LYS A 87 8.66 -10.62 -0.91
C LYS A 87 8.94 -9.41 -0.02
N ASN A 88 8.94 -8.21 -0.61
CA ASN A 88 9.14 -6.97 0.14
C ASN A 88 7.97 -6.68 1.09
N LYS A 89 6.72 -6.91 0.67
CA LYS A 89 5.54 -6.75 1.53
C LYS A 89 5.59 -7.71 2.72
N ILE A 90 5.87 -9.00 2.50
CA ILE A 90 6.02 -10.00 3.57
C ILE A 90 7.16 -9.63 4.51
N LYS A 91 8.32 -9.21 3.98
CA LYS A 91 9.45 -8.73 4.77
C LYS A 91 9.06 -7.56 5.67
N THR A 92 8.29 -6.62 5.12
CA THR A 92 7.81 -5.42 5.85
C THR A 92 6.83 -5.81 6.94
N GLU A 93 5.86 -6.69 6.66
CA GLU A 93 4.92 -7.17 7.68
C GLU A 93 5.65 -7.87 8.84
N LYS A 94 6.58 -8.79 8.52
CA LYS A 94 7.39 -9.46 9.55
C LYS A 94 8.20 -8.47 10.40
N TYR A 95 8.74 -7.43 9.78
CA TYR A 95 9.46 -6.39 10.50
C TYR A 95 8.54 -5.62 11.46
N ILE A 96 7.35 -5.22 11.00
CA ILE A 96 6.35 -4.53 11.83
C ILE A 96 5.95 -5.41 13.02
N CYS A 97 5.64 -6.69 12.77
CA CYS A 97 5.26 -7.63 13.82
C CYS A 97 6.33 -7.79 14.91
N ARG A 98 7.60 -7.66 14.55
CA ARG A 98 8.72 -7.79 15.49
C ARG A 98 9.02 -6.51 16.25
N GLU A 99 8.97 -5.36 15.58
CA GLU A 99 9.49 -4.10 16.11
C GLU A 99 8.41 -3.14 16.63
N ALA A 100 7.16 -3.27 16.19
CA ALA A 100 6.08 -2.39 16.62
C ALA A 100 5.26 -3.06 17.75
N SER A 101 5.19 -2.41 18.91
CA SER A 101 4.43 -2.91 20.07
C SER A 101 2.91 -2.84 19.89
N ASN A 102 2.41 -1.89 19.11
CA ASN A 102 0.98 -1.68 18.88
C ASN A 102 0.70 -1.41 17.40
N TYR A 103 0.21 -2.43 16.70
CA TYR A 103 -0.03 -2.34 15.26
C TYR A 103 -1.27 -3.10 14.81
N THR A 104 -1.72 -2.75 13.61
CA THR A 104 -2.70 -3.51 12.81
C THR A 104 -2.23 -3.53 11.37
N ILE A 105 -2.20 -4.70 10.75
CA ILE A 105 -1.90 -4.86 9.33
C ILE A 105 -3.21 -5.09 8.60
N ILE A 106 -3.55 -4.19 7.66
CA ILE A 106 -4.73 -4.30 6.80
C ILE A 106 -4.27 -4.68 5.41
N ARG A 107 -4.64 -5.88 4.96
CA ARG A 107 -4.36 -6.37 3.62
C ARG A 107 -5.53 -6.03 2.71
N LEU A 108 -5.31 -5.10 1.79
CA LEU A 108 -6.35 -4.66 0.86
C LEU A 108 -6.31 -5.45 -0.43
N PRO A 109 -7.49 -5.70 -1.04
CA PRO A 109 -7.58 -6.28 -2.39
C PRO A 109 -7.19 -5.26 -3.46
N GLU A 110 -7.59 -5.48 -4.70
CA GLU A 110 -7.39 -4.53 -5.79
C GLU A 110 -8.23 -3.27 -5.56
N LEU A 111 -7.57 -2.12 -5.57
CA LEU A 111 -8.25 -0.84 -5.35
C LEU A 111 -8.80 -0.28 -6.65
N ILE A 112 -10.03 0.17 -6.60
CA ILE A 112 -10.67 0.93 -7.67
C ILE A 112 -11.09 2.31 -7.16
N GLY A 113 -11.40 3.21 -8.09
CA GLY A 113 -11.80 4.58 -7.78
C GLY A 113 -11.09 5.60 -8.65
N ALA A 114 -11.56 6.85 -8.60
CA ALA A 114 -11.01 7.95 -9.40
C ALA A 114 -9.60 8.32 -8.91
N ASN A 115 -8.58 7.92 -9.67
CA ASN A 115 -7.18 8.20 -9.37
C ASN A 115 -6.32 8.28 -10.64
N LYS A 116 -5.12 8.87 -10.52
CA LYS A 116 -4.17 9.02 -11.64
C LYS A 116 -3.18 7.85 -11.78
N ASN A 117 -3.29 6.81 -10.96
CA ASN A 117 -2.38 5.68 -11.00
C ASN A 117 -2.70 4.75 -12.16
N LYS A 118 -1.89 4.80 -13.21
CA LYS A 118 -2.03 3.98 -14.42
C LYS A 118 -1.88 2.47 -14.16
N ASN A 119 -1.36 2.07 -13.00
CA ASN A 119 -1.13 0.67 -12.64
C ASN A 119 -2.32 0.01 -11.93
N THR A 120 -3.41 0.74 -11.65
CA THR A 120 -4.65 0.10 -11.18
C THR A 120 -5.34 -0.61 -12.33
N LEU A 121 -6.01 -1.73 -12.05
CA LEU A 121 -6.67 -2.55 -13.07
C LEU A 121 -7.65 -1.72 -13.91
N THR A 122 -8.50 -0.95 -13.25
CA THR A 122 -9.51 -0.11 -13.93
C THR A 122 -8.88 0.93 -14.83
N ASN A 123 -7.84 1.63 -14.36
CA ASN A 123 -7.16 2.64 -15.18
C ASN A 123 -6.36 2.00 -16.32
N PHE A 124 -5.77 0.81 -16.09
CA PHE A 124 -5.10 0.04 -17.14
C PHE A 124 -6.09 -0.34 -18.25
N LEU A 125 -7.24 -0.92 -17.91
CA LEU A 125 -8.28 -1.30 -18.87
C LEU A 125 -8.82 -0.06 -19.61
N TYR A 126 -9.22 0.97 -18.87
CA TYR A 126 -9.72 2.21 -19.43
C TYR A 126 -8.74 2.83 -20.43
N ASN A 127 -7.47 2.99 -20.05
CA ASN A 127 -6.48 3.59 -20.94
C ASN A 127 -6.19 2.75 -22.19
N ASN A 128 -6.19 1.41 -22.08
CA ASN A 128 -5.97 0.57 -23.25
C ASN A 128 -7.18 0.59 -24.20
N ILE A 129 -8.40 0.55 -23.66
CA ILE A 129 -9.62 0.64 -24.48
C ILE A 129 -9.68 2.00 -25.19
N LEU A 130 -9.50 3.10 -24.45
CA LEU A 130 -9.57 4.46 -24.99
C LEU A 130 -8.54 4.71 -26.10
N ASN A 131 -7.36 4.10 -25.98
CA ASN A 131 -6.28 4.26 -26.97
C ASN A 131 -6.23 3.11 -28.00
N SER A 132 -7.27 2.28 -28.09
CA SER A 132 -7.36 1.15 -29.02
C SER A 132 -6.14 0.19 -28.94
N LYS A 133 -5.54 0.05 -27.76
CA LYS A 133 -4.38 -0.81 -27.52
C LYS A 133 -4.83 -2.24 -27.22
N LYS A 134 -4.18 -3.21 -27.85
CA LYS A 134 -4.39 -4.63 -27.53
C LYS A 134 -3.87 -4.95 -26.13
N PHE A 135 -4.61 -5.76 -25.37
CA PHE A 135 -4.19 -6.31 -24.10
C PHE A 135 -4.74 -7.73 -23.91
N VAL A 136 -4.11 -8.50 -23.04
CA VAL A 136 -4.55 -9.86 -22.74
C VAL A 136 -5.58 -9.82 -21.60
N ALA A 137 -6.75 -10.39 -21.84
CA ALA A 137 -7.78 -10.61 -20.83
C ALA A 137 -7.85 -12.11 -20.48
N TYR A 138 -7.77 -12.42 -19.19
CA TYR A 138 -7.88 -13.80 -18.70
C TYR A 138 -9.35 -14.10 -18.41
N VAL A 139 -9.98 -14.95 -19.23
CA VAL A 139 -11.45 -15.19 -19.24
C VAL A 139 -11.99 -15.66 -17.90
N ASN A 140 -11.25 -16.47 -17.15
CA ASN A 140 -11.69 -17.02 -15.86
C ASN A 140 -11.06 -16.30 -14.65
N SER A 141 -10.52 -15.11 -14.83
CA SER A 141 -9.90 -14.36 -13.73
C SER A 141 -10.97 -13.78 -12.81
N LYS A 142 -10.91 -14.16 -11.53
CA LYS A 142 -11.73 -13.55 -10.46
C LYS A 142 -10.87 -12.59 -9.63
N ARG A 143 -11.41 -11.44 -9.30
CA ARG A 143 -10.72 -10.44 -8.48
C ARG A 143 -11.65 -9.82 -7.47
N ASN A 144 -11.17 -9.68 -6.25
CA ASN A 144 -11.84 -8.87 -5.24
C ASN A 144 -11.46 -7.41 -5.46
N LEU A 145 -12.44 -6.55 -5.56
CA LEU A 145 -12.28 -5.12 -5.79
C LEU A 145 -12.78 -4.36 -4.56
N LEU A 146 -12.09 -3.29 -4.21
CA LEU A 146 -12.49 -2.36 -3.16
C LEU A 146 -12.54 -0.95 -3.75
N ASP A 147 -13.71 -0.34 -3.71
CA ASP A 147 -13.90 1.08 -4.06
C ASP A 147 -13.43 1.98 -2.91
N VAL A 148 -12.73 3.08 -3.25
CA VAL A 148 -12.04 3.94 -2.28
C VAL A 148 -12.28 5.42 -2.53
#